data_2900a24750594fab9f1806d3c11c4771
#
_entry.id   2900a24750594fab9f1806d3c11c4771
#
_cell.length_a   1.000
_cell.length_b   1.000
_cell.length_c   1.000
_cell.angle_alpha   90.00
_cell.angle_beta   90.00
_cell.angle_gamma   90.00
#
_symmetry.space_group_name_H-M   'P 1'
#
loop_
_entity.id
_entity.type
_entity.pdbx_description
1 polymer ?
#
loop_
_entity_poly.entity_id
_entity_poly.type
_entity_poly.pdbx_seq_one_letter_code
_entity_poly.pdbx_strand_id
1 'polypeptide(L)'
;MNPFTVDQKTYTLTKDRGRSFQLDREDEDETGVANLAGQVLSEFVRTKVAPEVDAYVLSKLATTAVTNAHTVTDSNPATKIYSLFMKALNGAQDAAGYDEEFVCFVDPMVWGYMMSTTEITRQITVSDFKKGGMDFQVKSINGTPIIPVTANRMKTAFDFYDGKTDNSGSEGADERPGGFVPASGANSIGLLVLPKKAAMLVKKSERMRTFDPSTNQNADAYLFQYRLYYDLFVRNSYKDTIFVYKY
;
A
#
# COMPACT_ATOMS: atom_id res chain seq x y z
N MET A 1 -22.76 -23.30 31.58
CA MET A 1 -21.66 -23.17 30.63
C MET A 1 -22.26 -22.77 29.29
N ASN A 2 -21.90 -21.60 28.73
CA ASN A 2 -22.33 -21.27 27.38
C ASN A 2 -21.50 -22.08 26.38
N PRO A 3 -22.14 -22.70 25.37
CA PRO A 3 -21.41 -23.46 24.35
C PRO A 3 -20.48 -22.51 23.57
N PHE A 4 -19.28 -22.99 23.30
CA PHE A 4 -18.33 -22.29 22.41
C PHE A 4 -18.78 -22.47 20.96
N THR A 5 -19.11 -21.39 20.28
CA THR A 5 -19.51 -21.39 18.86
C THR A 5 -18.33 -20.94 18.01
N VAL A 6 -17.98 -21.72 17.00
CA VAL A 6 -16.96 -21.38 16.01
C VAL A 6 -17.66 -20.97 14.73
N ASP A 7 -17.57 -19.67 14.39
CA ASP A 7 -18.08 -19.14 13.12
C ASP A 7 -16.98 -19.11 12.06
N GLN A 8 -17.25 -19.73 10.91
CA GLN A 8 -16.40 -19.64 9.73
C GLN A 8 -16.87 -18.50 8.82
N LYS A 9 -15.98 -17.53 8.55
CA LYS A 9 -16.26 -16.45 7.62
C LYS A 9 -15.45 -16.62 6.34
N THR A 10 -16.14 -16.70 5.21
CA THR A 10 -15.51 -16.74 3.88
C THR A 10 -15.24 -15.33 3.38
N TYR A 11 -14.03 -15.08 2.91
CA TYR A 11 -13.64 -13.82 2.29
C TYR A 11 -13.33 -14.04 0.81
N THR A 12 -13.85 -13.15 -0.04
CA THR A 12 -13.60 -13.18 -1.49
C THR A 12 -12.59 -12.09 -1.85
N LEU A 13 -11.57 -12.45 -2.63
CA LEU A 13 -10.60 -11.48 -3.16
C LEU A 13 -11.26 -10.68 -4.28
N THR A 14 -11.18 -9.36 -4.20
CA THR A 14 -11.86 -8.45 -5.12
C THR A 14 -10.94 -7.87 -6.20
N LYS A 15 -9.61 -7.91 -6.00
CA LYS A 15 -8.64 -7.33 -6.93
C LYS A 15 -7.98 -8.42 -7.79
N ASP A 16 -8.28 -8.36 -9.09
CA ASP A 16 -7.65 -9.18 -10.14
C ASP A 16 -6.93 -8.25 -11.11
N ARG A 17 -5.61 -8.32 -11.13
CA ARG A 17 -4.77 -7.47 -11.97
C ARG A 17 -3.88 -8.32 -12.85
N GLY A 18 -3.85 -7.99 -14.14
CA GLY A 18 -3.01 -8.68 -15.11
C GLY A 18 -2.46 -7.74 -16.16
N ARG A 19 -1.27 -8.05 -16.65
CA ARG A 19 -0.64 -7.36 -17.78
C ARG A 19 0.12 -8.35 -18.63
N SER A 20 0.09 -8.13 -19.95
CA SER A 20 0.93 -8.85 -20.91
C SER A 20 1.87 -7.87 -21.60
N PHE A 21 3.09 -8.33 -21.87
CA PHE A 21 4.11 -7.61 -22.63
C PHE A 21 4.61 -8.51 -23.72
N GLN A 22 4.91 -7.94 -24.87
CA GLN A 22 5.61 -8.61 -25.95
C GLN A 22 6.96 -7.93 -26.14
N LEU A 23 7.99 -8.73 -26.31
CA LEU A 23 9.35 -8.29 -26.65
C LEU A 23 9.72 -8.97 -27.96
N ASP A 24 10.02 -8.17 -28.98
CA ASP A 24 10.45 -8.69 -30.26
C ASP A 24 11.78 -9.44 -30.12
N ARG A 25 11.92 -10.52 -30.86
CA ARG A 25 13.13 -11.33 -30.84
C ARG A 25 14.34 -10.58 -31.40
N GLU A 26 14.11 -9.75 -32.41
CA GLU A 26 15.18 -8.95 -33.03
C GLU A 26 15.70 -7.89 -32.06
N ASP A 27 14.81 -7.25 -31.26
CA ASP A 27 15.20 -6.26 -30.25
C ASP A 27 16.08 -6.87 -29.13
N GLU A 28 15.89 -8.14 -28.79
CA GLU A 28 16.74 -8.84 -27.80
C GLU A 28 18.12 -9.17 -28.38
N ASP A 29 18.17 -9.60 -29.63
CA ASP A 29 19.41 -9.95 -30.32
C ASP A 29 20.28 -8.70 -30.60
N GLU A 30 19.67 -7.59 -30.99
CA GLU A 30 20.36 -6.32 -31.25
C GLU A 30 20.89 -5.63 -29.98
N THR A 31 20.16 -5.73 -28.87
CA THR A 31 20.59 -5.13 -27.60
C THR A 31 21.68 -5.92 -26.89
N GLY A 32 21.88 -7.19 -27.23
CA GLY A 32 22.89 -8.06 -26.62
C GLY A 32 22.74 -8.25 -25.11
N VAL A 33 21.56 -7.90 -24.54
CA VAL A 33 21.29 -7.98 -23.12
C VAL A 33 20.63 -9.32 -22.82
N ALA A 34 21.44 -10.29 -22.40
CA ALA A 34 20.92 -11.54 -21.89
C ALA A 34 19.93 -11.27 -20.73
N ASN A 35 18.71 -11.80 -20.83
CA ASN A 35 17.66 -11.67 -19.82
C ASN A 35 16.99 -10.29 -19.73
N LEU A 36 16.86 -9.57 -20.83
CA LEU A 36 16.12 -8.30 -20.91
C LEU A 36 14.68 -8.43 -20.37
N ALA A 37 14.05 -9.54 -20.66
CA ALA A 37 12.72 -9.90 -20.21
C ALA A 37 12.56 -9.91 -18.68
N GLY A 38 13.52 -10.51 -17.96
CA GLY A 38 13.51 -10.54 -16.50
C GLY A 38 13.68 -9.13 -15.89
N GLN A 39 14.49 -8.29 -16.54
CA GLN A 39 14.68 -6.90 -16.12
C GLN A 39 13.41 -6.06 -16.32
N VAL A 40 12.78 -6.14 -17.49
CA VAL A 40 11.52 -5.44 -17.80
C VAL A 40 10.43 -5.83 -16.80
N LEU A 41 10.31 -7.10 -16.49
CA LEU A 41 9.29 -7.59 -15.58
C LEU A 41 9.56 -7.19 -14.12
N SER A 42 10.80 -7.29 -13.65
CA SER A 42 11.14 -6.83 -12.29
C SER A 42 10.89 -5.33 -12.13
N GLU A 43 11.23 -4.54 -13.14
CA GLU A 43 10.97 -3.10 -13.16
C GLU A 43 9.46 -2.81 -13.20
N PHE A 44 8.67 -3.55 -13.96
CA PHE A 44 7.22 -3.45 -13.96
C PHE A 44 6.61 -3.73 -12.57
N VAL A 45 7.03 -4.81 -11.92
CA VAL A 45 6.55 -5.12 -10.57
C VAL A 45 6.93 -4.01 -9.59
N ARG A 46 8.15 -3.52 -9.64
CA ARG A 46 8.66 -2.46 -8.77
C ARG A 46 7.96 -1.12 -8.99
N THR A 47 7.73 -0.73 -10.24
CA THR A 47 7.24 0.62 -10.59
C THR A 47 5.73 0.73 -10.73
N LYS A 48 5.03 -0.36 -11.02
CA LYS A 48 3.59 -0.37 -11.26
C LYS A 48 2.82 -1.19 -10.24
N VAL A 49 3.19 -2.45 -10.03
CA VAL A 49 2.42 -3.36 -9.18
C VAL A 49 2.55 -3.00 -7.70
N ALA A 50 3.77 -2.83 -7.19
CA ALA A 50 3.99 -2.52 -5.78
C ALA A 50 3.36 -1.18 -5.36
N PRO A 51 3.51 -0.06 -6.13
CA PRO A 51 2.83 1.19 -5.83
C PRO A 51 1.30 1.09 -5.80
N GLU A 52 0.72 0.32 -6.71
CA GLU A 52 -0.74 0.12 -6.77
C GLU A 52 -1.25 -0.65 -5.55
N VAL A 53 -0.57 -1.73 -5.17
CA VAL A 53 -0.91 -2.51 -3.97
C VAL A 53 -0.79 -1.66 -2.71
N ASP A 54 0.28 -0.86 -2.58
CA ASP A 54 0.48 0.03 -1.44
C ASP A 54 -0.63 1.09 -1.36
N ALA A 55 -0.95 1.75 -2.49
CA ALA A 55 -2.02 2.74 -2.57
C ALA A 55 -3.39 2.13 -2.17
N TYR A 56 -3.70 0.92 -2.65
CA TYR A 56 -4.91 0.21 -2.27
C TYR A 56 -4.96 -0.11 -0.78
N VAL A 57 -3.88 -0.65 -0.23
CA VAL A 57 -3.79 -1.01 1.19
C VAL A 57 -3.98 0.20 2.08
N LEU A 58 -3.22 1.27 1.83
CA LEU A 58 -3.25 2.48 2.65
C LEU A 58 -4.59 3.20 2.57
N SER A 59 -5.18 3.30 1.37
CA SER A 59 -6.50 3.93 1.20
C SER A 59 -7.61 3.14 1.90
N LYS A 60 -7.58 1.81 1.83
CA LYS A 60 -8.57 0.95 2.50
C LYS A 60 -8.47 1.03 4.03
N LEU A 61 -7.24 1.07 4.56
CA LEU A 61 -7.01 1.29 6.00
C LEU A 61 -7.49 2.67 6.45
N ALA A 62 -7.16 3.72 5.70
CA ALA A 62 -7.60 5.07 5.99
C ALA A 62 -9.13 5.21 5.93
N THR A 63 -9.76 4.61 4.93
CA THR A 63 -11.23 4.58 4.82
C THR A 63 -11.85 3.86 6.02
N THR A 64 -11.25 2.76 6.48
CA THR A 64 -11.71 2.07 7.69
C THR A 64 -11.64 2.98 8.91
N ALA A 65 -10.54 3.69 9.12
CA ALA A 65 -10.38 4.64 10.22
C ALA A 65 -11.40 5.79 10.13
N VAL A 66 -11.59 6.37 8.95
CA VAL A 66 -12.57 7.45 8.72
C VAL A 66 -14.00 6.98 9.00
N THR A 67 -14.37 5.78 8.54
CA THR A 67 -15.70 5.21 8.74
C THR A 67 -16.00 4.97 10.21
N ASN A 68 -15.00 4.62 11.01
CA ASN A 68 -15.13 4.38 12.45
C ASN A 68 -14.88 5.66 13.28
N ALA A 69 -14.85 6.85 12.66
CA ALA A 69 -14.61 8.15 13.31
C ALA A 69 -13.26 8.29 14.02
N HIS A 70 -12.26 7.50 13.64
CA HIS A 70 -10.89 7.55 14.19
C HIS A 70 -9.97 8.49 13.38
N THR A 71 -10.50 9.67 13.04
CA THR A 71 -9.74 10.75 12.40
C THR A 71 -9.19 11.70 13.44
N VAL A 72 -7.88 11.87 13.45
CA VAL A 72 -7.22 12.87 14.29
C VAL A 72 -7.08 14.16 13.48
N THR A 73 -7.42 15.28 14.07
CA THR A 73 -7.35 16.60 13.43
C THR A 73 -6.64 17.61 14.33
N ASP A 74 -5.94 18.54 13.72
CA ASP A 74 -5.45 19.75 14.39
C ASP A 74 -5.38 20.92 13.40
N SER A 75 -5.53 22.14 13.91
CA SER A 75 -5.53 23.37 13.12
C SER A 75 -4.14 23.78 12.61
N ASN A 76 -3.07 23.29 13.23
CA ASN A 76 -1.69 23.61 12.82
C ASN A 76 -0.78 22.38 12.94
N PRO A 77 -0.79 21.51 11.94
CA PRO A 77 -0.01 20.27 11.97
C PRO A 77 1.51 20.50 11.99
N ALA A 78 2.01 21.56 11.39
CA ALA A 78 3.43 21.86 11.33
C ALA A 78 4.06 22.03 12.74
N THR A 79 3.32 22.65 13.67
CA THR A 79 3.83 22.89 15.05
C THR A 79 3.36 21.84 16.05
N LYS A 80 2.30 21.10 15.75
CA LYS A 80 1.66 20.16 16.68
C LYS A 80 1.73 18.69 16.23
N ILE A 81 2.64 18.39 15.34
CA ILE A 81 2.75 17.03 14.76
C ILE A 81 3.02 15.96 15.83
N TYR A 82 3.75 16.29 16.87
CA TYR A 82 3.98 15.39 18.00
C TYR A 82 2.67 15.09 18.74
N SER A 83 1.89 16.11 19.02
CA SER A 83 0.55 15.96 19.66
C SER A 83 -0.39 15.12 18.80
N LEU A 84 -0.40 15.32 17.47
CA LEU A 84 -1.20 14.52 16.53
C LEU A 84 -0.79 13.05 16.54
N PHE A 85 0.53 12.80 16.48
CA PHE A 85 1.06 11.44 16.55
C PHE A 85 0.69 10.76 17.88
N MET A 86 0.88 11.46 19.00
CA MET A 86 0.56 10.91 20.34
C MET A 86 -0.95 10.67 20.50
N LYS A 87 -1.81 11.56 20.00
CA LYS A 87 -3.26 11.33 19.99
C LYS A 87 -3.65 10.08 19.23
N ALA A 88 -3.08 9.88 18.03
CA ALA A 88 -3.33 8.69 17.22
C ALA A 88 -2.81 7.43 17.89
N LEU A 89 -1.59 7.46 18.43
CA LEU A 89 -0.98 6.31 19.09
C LEU A 89 -1.71 5.94 20.39
N ASN A 90 -2.00 6.92 21.24
CA ASN A 90 -2.71 6.69 22.50
C ASN A 90 -4.12 6.14 22.24
N GLY A 91 -4.85 6.69 21.25
CA GLY A 91 -6.16 6.17 20.87
C GLY A 91 -6.09 4.73 20.36
N ALA A 92 -5.07 4.41 19.57
CA ALA A 92 -4.87 3.05 19.10
C ALA A 92 -4.49 2.08 20.23
N GLN A 93 -3.67 2.53 21.19
CA GLN A 93 -3.28 1.75 22.37
C GLN A 93 -4.44 1.54 23.34
N ASP A 94 -5.28 2.56 23.55
CA ASP A 94 -6.48 2.45 24.39
C ASP A 94 -7.47 1.42 23.83
N ALA A 95 -7.63 1.38 22.49
CA ALA A 95 -8.53 0.46 21.83
C ALA A 95 -7.96 -0.96 21.68
N ALA A 96 -6.66 -1.12 21.47
CA ALA A 96 -6.01 -2.42 21.19
C ALA A 96 -5.35 -3.06 22.40
N GLY A 97 -5.00 -2.26 23.43
CA GLY A 97 -4.13 -2.65 24.53
C GLY A 97 -2.67 -2.27 24.29
N TYR A 98 -1.95 -2.10 25.39
CA TYR A 98 -0.53 -1.66 25.37
C TYR A 98 0.45 -2.80 24.99
N ASP A 99 0.00 -4.05 25.01
CA ASP A 99 0.82 -5.23 24.67
C ASP A 99 0.95 -5.46 23.15
N GLU A 100 0.21 -4.68 22.33
CA GLU A 100 0.25 -4.82 20.88
C GLU A 100 1.38 -4.01 20.25
N GLU A 101 1.94 -4.54 19.17
CA GLU A 101 2.95 -3.85 18.36
C GLU A 101 2.29 -2.96 17.32
N PHE A 102 2.62 -1.68 17.36
CA PHE A 102 2.10 -0.67 16.42
C PHE A 102 3.08 -0.37 15.30
N VAL A 103 2.54 0.17 14.20
CA VAL A 103 3.30 0.73 13.09
C VAL A 103 2.65 2.05 12.67
N CYS A 104 3.48 3.02 12.27
CA CYS A 104 3.03 4.30 11.76
C CYS A 104 3.55 4.51 10.33
N PHE A 105 2.63 4.75 9.40
CA PHE A 105 2.96 5.21 8.05
C PHE A 105 2.82 6.72 7.99
N VAL A 106 3.78 7.40 7.40
CA VAL A 106 3.79 8.87 7.32
C VAL A 106 4.08 9.36 5.90
N ASP A 107 3.44 10.46 5.54
CA ASP A 107 3.72 11.22 4.33
C ASP A 107 5.05 11.99 4.44
N PRO A 108 5.78 12.24 3.33
CA PRO A 108 7.01 13.00 3.31
C PRO A 108 6.91 14.40 3.93
N MET A 109 5.78 15.09 3.76
CA MET A 109 5.55 16.40 4.36
C MET A 109 5.49 16.31 5.90
N VAL A 110 4.68 15.39 6.41
CA VAL A 110 4.55 15.12 7.85
C VAL A 110 5.87 14.60 8.43
N TRP A 111 6.57 13.76 7.68
CA TRP A 111 7.91 13.32 8.04
C TRP A 111 8.88 14.49 8.20
N GLY A 112 8.86 15.45 7.29
CA GLY A 112 9.66 16.68 7.40
C GLY A 112 9.33 17.48 8.67
N TYR A 113 8.05 17.63 9.02
CA TYR A 113 7.62 18.28 10.27
C TYR A 113 8.11 17.51 11.51
N MET A 114 8.01 16.18 11.49
CA MET A 114 8.53 15.34 12.57
C MET A 114 10.02 15.53 12.78
N MET A 115 10.81 15.62 11.70
CA MET A 115 12.25 15.82 11.78
C MET A 115 12.66 17.22 12.24
N SER A 116 11.83 18.24 12.00
CA SER A 116 12.10 19.63 12.41
C SER A 116 11.68 19.93 13.85
N THR A 117 10.84 19.09 14.47
CA THR A 117 10.32 19.30 15.82
C THR A 117 11.29 18.80 16.88
N THR A 118 11.75 19.70 17.78
CA THR A 118 12.75 19.39 18.82
C THR A 118 12.26 18.32 19.80
N GLU A 119 10.97 18.25 20.07
CA GLU A 119 10.35 17.26 20.96
C GLU A 119 10.50 15.83 20.42
N ILE A 120 10.33 15.67 19.12
CA ILE A 120 10.47 14.37 18.45
C ILE A 120 11.92 13.98 18.27
N THR A 121 12.80 14.91 17.89
CA THR A 121 14.23 14.62 17.69
C THR A 121 14.90 14.07 18.94
N ARG A 122 14.44 14.44 20.13
CA ARG A 122 14.93 13.89 21.41
C ARG A 122 14.45 12.47 21.70
N GLN A 123 13.37 12.03 21.07
CA GLN A 123 12.71 10.73 21.32
C GLN A 123 12.90 9.73 20.18
N ILE A 124 13.49 10.15 19.07
CA ILE A 124 13.77 9.24 17.96
C ILE A 124 14.88 8.27 18.38
N THR A 125 14.54 7.01 18.35
CA THR A 125 15.48 5.90 18.43
C THR A 125 15.53 5.13 17.13
N VAL A 126 16.66 4.51 16.84
CA VAL A 126 16.80 3.59 15.70
C VAL A 126 16.41 2.21 16.21
N SER A 127 15.43 1.59 15.58
CA SER A 127 15.02 0.22 15.87
C SER A 127 15.26 -0.67 14.67
N ASP A 128 15.62 -1.92 14.92
CA ASP A 128 15.77 -2.92 13.90
C ASP A 128 14.38 -3.44 13.50
N PHE A 129 14.06 -3.31 12.22
CA PHE A 129 12.81 -3.80 11.65
C PHE A 129 13.10 -4.94 10.69
N LYS A 130 12.59 -6.14 11.00
CA LYS A 130 12.76 -7.33 10.17
C LYS A 130 11.56 -7.53 9.25
N LYS A 131 11.82 -7.56 7.95
CA LYS A 131 10.82 -7.91 6.94
C LYS A 131 11.43 -8.84 5.90
N GLY A 132 10.88 -10.04 5.79
CA GLY A 132 11.26 -10.98 4.73
C GLY A 132 12.73 -11.40 4.73
N GLY A 133 13.38 -11.48 5.90
CA GLY A 133 14.79 -11.85 6.04
C GLY A 133 15.78 -10.71 5.80
N MET A 134 15.31 -9.48 5.54
CA MET A 134 16.13 -8.27 5.48
C MET A 134 15.95 -7.44 6.75
N ASP A 135 17.05 -7.03 7.34
CA ASP A 135 17.08 -6.13 8.48
C ASP A 135 17.11 -4.68 7.98
N PHE A 136 16.09 -3.89 8.36
CA PHE A 136 16.03 -2.47 8.08
C PHE A 136 16.13 -1.68 9.37
N GLN A 137 17.00 -0.68 9.38
CA GLN A 137 17.00 0.30 10.46
C GLN A 137 15.92 1.34 10.19
N VAL A 138 14.88 1.34 11.02
CA VAL A 138 13.77 2.28 10.94
C VAL A 138 13.77 3.17 12.17
N LYS A 139 13.52 4.45 11.96
CA LYS A 139 13.34 5.39 13.08
C LYS A 139 12.07 5.03 13.83
N SER A 140 12.15 4.98 15.16
CA SER A 140 11.00 4.70 16.02
C SER A 140 10.82 5.81 17.07
N ILE A 141 9.57 6.02 17.45
CA ILE A 141 9.19 6.91 18.54
C ILE A 141 8.35 6.08 19.51
N ASN A 142 8.73 6.04 20.78
CA ASN A 142 8.07 5.22 21.80
C ASN A 142 7.91 3.74 21.40
N GLY A 143 8.92 3.16 20.76
CA GLY A 143 8.88 1.78 20.30
C GLY A 143 8.04 1.53 19.03
N THR A 144 7.33 2.55 18.51
CA THR A 144 6.54 2.46 17.29
C THR A 144 7.40 2.81 16.08
N PRO A 145 7.67 1.87 15.16
CA PRO A 145 8.40 2.15 13.94
C PRO A 145 7.62 3.08 13.03
N ILE A 146 8.30 4.06 12.45
CA ILE A 146 7.73 5.04 11.54
C ILE A 146 8.27 4.78 10.14
N ILE A 147 7.37 4.51 9.21
CA ILE A 147 7.67 4.17 7.84
C ILE A 147 7.23 5.32 6.92
N PRO A 148 8.18 6.07 6.35
CA PRO A 148 7.84 7.10 5.37
C PRO A 148 7.39 6.44 4.05
N VAL A 149 6.29 6.93 3.49
CA VAL A 149 5.71 6.47 2.23
C VAL A 149 5.53 7.66 1.29
N THR A 150 5.73 7.44 0.00
CA THR A 150 5.59 8.52 -1.00
C THR A 150 4.16 9.09 -1.05
N ALA A 151 4.03 10.41 -1.18
CA ALA A 151 2.75 11.15 -1.11
C ALA A 151 1.70 10.66 -2.13
N ASN A 152 2.14 10.19 -3.30
CA ASN A 152 1.25 9.67 -4.34
C ASN A 152 0.57 8.33 -3.97
N ARG A 153 1.02 7.64 -2.91
CA ARG A 153 0.39 6.43 -2.36
C ARG A 153 -0.40 6.71 -1.08
N MET A 154 -0.25 7.91 -0.51
CA MET A 154 -0.85 8.34 0.76
C MET A 154 -2.10 9.19 0.51
N LYS A 155 -3.13 8.61 -0.12
CA LYS A 155 -4.44 9.25 -0.33
C LYS A 155 -5.56 8.38 0.22
N THR A 156 -6.66 9.01 0.62
CA THR A 156 -7.80 8.31 1.21
C THR A 156 -8.63 7.51 0.22
N ALA A 157 -8.56 7.85 -1.06
CA ALA A 157 -9.27 7.12 -2.12
C ALA A 157 -8.49 7.17 -3.44
N PHE A 158 -8.62 6.10 -4.23
CA PHE A 158 -8.04 5.97 -5.56
C PHE A 158 -9.04 5.36 -6.53
N ASP A 159 -8.98 5.81 -7.78
CA ASP A 159 -9.61 5.17 -8.93
C ASP A 159 -8.57 4.25 -9.58
N PHE A 160 -8.95 2.98 -9.76
CA PHE A 160 -8.08 1.95 -10.33
C PHE A 160 -8.57 1.64 -11.74
N TYR A 161 -7.76 1.97 -12.73
CA TYR A 161 -8.05 1.79 -14.14
C TYR A 161 -7.81 0.35 -14.58
N ASP A 162 -8.70 -0.19 -15.40
CA ASP A 162 -8.66 -1.59 -15.86
C ASP A 162 -7.65 -1.84 -17.01
N GLY A 163 -7.18 -0.78 -17.65
CA GLY A 163 -6.27 -0.85 -18.80
C GLY A 163 -6.94 -1.27 -20.11
N LYS A 164 -8.27 -1.24 -20.19
CA LYS A 164 -9.04 -1.69 -21.35
C LYS A 164 -10.14 -0.71 -21.77
N THR A 165 -10.87 -0.17 -20.79
CA THR A 165 -12.04 0.66 -21.05
C THR A 165 -11.63 1.97 -21.69
N ASP A 166 -12.19 2.22 -22.88
CA ASP A 166 -12.00 3.46 -23.64
C ASP A 166 -13.16 4.42 -23.33
N ASN A 167 -12.89 5.41 -22.52
CA ASN A 167 -13.83 6.47 -22.19
C ASN A 167 -13.49 7.80 -22.88
N SER A 168 -12.59 7.81 -23.86
CA SER A 168 -12.12 9.03 -24.54
C SER A 168 -13.20 9.86 -25.23
N GLY A 169 -14.40 9.32 -25.40
CA GLY A 169 -15.56 10.02 -25.97
C GLY A 169 -16.74 10.22 -25.02
N SER A 170 -16.58 9.92 -23.72
CA SER A 170 -17.65 9.92 -22.72
C SER A 170 -17.27 10.77 -21.50
N GLU A 171 -18.25 11.06 -20.63
CA GLU A 171 -17.98 11.66 -19.32
C GLU A 171 -17.27 10.65 -18.39
N GLY A 172 -15.97 10.46 -18.59
CA GLY A 172 -15.15 9.56 -17.78
C GLY A 172 -13.69 9.64 -18.15
N ALA A 173 -12.82 9.24 -17.23
CA ALA A 173 -11.40 9.15 -17.53
C ALA A 173 -11.12 7.95 -18.44
N ASP A 174 -10.23 8.13 -19.42
CA ASP A 174 -9.73 7.03 -20.23
C ASP A 174 -8.95 6.05 -19.36
N GLU A 175 -9.42 4.81 -19.25
CA GLU A 175 -8.81 3.78 -18.41
C GLU A 175 -7.74 2.94 -19.13
N ARG A 176 -7.60 3.10 -20.46
CA ARG A 176 -6.60 2.36 -21.26
C ARG A 176 -5.16 2.44 -20.76
N PRO A 177 -4.70 3.57 -20.18
CA PRO A 177 -3.35 3.61 -19.62
C PRO A 177 -3.13 2.64 -18.46
N GLY A 178 -4.20 2.20 -17.79
CA GLY A 178 -4.14 1.39 -16.59
C GLY A 178 -3.52 2.12 -15.40
N GLY A 179 -3.28 1.40 -14.31
CA GLY A 179 -2.70 1.96 -13.10
C GLY A 179 -3.74 2.55 -12.15
N PHE A 180 -3.37 3.57 -11.40
CA PHE A 180 -4.25 4.22 -10.43
C PHE A 180 -4.00 5.73 -10.36
N VAL A 181 -5.04 6.47 -10.04
CA VAL A 181 -5.00 7.92 -9.80
C VAL A 181 -5.75 8.26 -8.52
N PRO A 182 -5.42 9.35 -7.83
CA PRO A 182 -6.23 9.81 -6.71
C PRO A 182 -7.67 10.11 -7.17
N ALA A 183 -8.65 9.57 -6.45
CA ALA A 183 -10.05 9.84 -6.74
C ALA A 183 -10.39 11.31 -6.48
N SER A 184 -11.42 11.83 -7.17
CA SER A 184 -11.91 13.18 -6.95
C SER A 184 -12.32 13.36 -5.49
N GLY A 185 -11.83 14.42 -4.84
CA GLY A 185 -12.09 14.67 -3.42
C GLY A 185 -11.29 13.83 -2.43
N ALA A 186 -10.32 13.04 -2.89
CA ALA A 186 -9.42 12.30 -2.00
C ALA A 186 -8.51 13.24 -1.22
N ASN A 187 -8.49 13.08 0.11
CA ASN A 187 -7.58 13.81 1.00
C ASN A 187 -6.22 13.12 1.07
N SER A 188 -5.19 13.89 1.39
CA SER A 188 -3.87 13.31 1.72
C SER A 188 -3.92 12.66 3.11
N ILE A 189 -3.29 11.49 3.23
CA ILE A 189 -3.05 10.83 4.51
C ILE A 189 -1.73 11.37 5.05
N GLY A 190 -1.76 12.10 6.15
CA GLY A 190 -0.55 12.63 6.78
C GLY A 190 0.15 11.58 7.63
N LEU A 191 -0.61 10.89 8.49
CA LEU A 191 -0.13 9.73 9.25
C LEU A 191 -1.24 8.70 9.42
N LEU A 192 -0.85 7.43 9.51
CA LEU A 192 -1.74 6.30 9.74
C LEU A 192 -1.09 5.37 10.76
N VAL A 193 -1.73 5.23 11.91
CA VAL A 193 -1.27 4.38 13.03
C VAL A 193 -2.21 3.19 13.16
N LEU A 194 -1.62 2.01 13.26
CA LEU A 194 -2.37 0.76 13.43
C LEU A 194 -1.51 -0.32 14.11
N PRO A 195 -2.15 -1.29 14.80
CA PRO A 195 -1.47 -2.50 15.24
C PRO A 195 -1.05 -3.37 14.05
N LYS A 196 0.11 -4.01 14.10
CA LYS A 196 0.60 -4.90 13.03
C LYS A 196 -0.38 -6.02 12.68
N LYS A 197 -1.17 -6.48 13.65
CA LYS A 197 -2.17 -7.55 13.49
C LYS A 197 -3.52 -7.08 12.96
N ALA A 198 -3.74 -5.76 12.83
CA ALA A 198 -5.05 -5.19 12.47
C ALA A 198 -5.54 -5.61 11.08
N ALA A 199 -4.62 -5.75 10.15
CA ALA A 199 -4.94 -6.07 8.77
C ALA A 199 -4.02 -7.15 8.20
N MET A 200 -4.55 -7.88 7.22
CA MET A 200 -3.83 -8.93 6.52
C MET A 200 -4.01 -8.74 5.01
N LEU A 201 -2.91 -8.50 4.30
CA LEU A 201 -2.88 -8.55 2.85
C LEU A 201 -2.77 -10.00 2.39
N VAL A 202 -3.79 -10.49 1.71
CA VAL A 202 -3.82 -11.84 1.16
C VAL A 202 -3.57 -11.78 -0.34
N LYS A 203 -2.55 -12.49 -0.80
CA LYS A 203 -2.27 -12.74 -2.22
C LYS A 203 -2.57 -14.21 -2.52
N LYS A 204 -3.51 -14.50 -3.40
CA LYS A 204 -3.89 -15.88 -3.73
C LYS A 204 -2.96 -16.49 -4.77
N SER A 205 -2.67 -15.75 -5.81
CA SER A 205 -1.73 -16.20 -6.84
C SER A 205 -1.02 -14.99 -7.42
N GLU A 206 0.29 -15.05 -7.43
CA GLU A 206 1.14 -14.18 -8.19
C GLU A 206 1.81 -15.09 -9.24
N ARG A 207 1.38 -14.95 -10.49
CA ARG A 207 1.83 -15.84 -11.57
C ARG A 207 2.44 -15.04 -12.68
N MET A 208 3.60 -15.52 -13.08
CA MET A 208 4.28 -15.09 -14.26
C MET A 208 4.32 -16.26 -15.25
N ARG A 209 4.05 -16.00 -16.51
CA ARG A 209 4.20 -16.95 -17.61
C ARG A 209 5.03 -16.32 -18.69
N THR A 210 5.96 -17.08 -19.21
CA THR A 210 6.79 -16.71 -20.36
C THR A 210 6.50 -17.68 -21.49
N PHE A 211 6.28 -17.16 -22.67
CA PHE A 211 6.12 -17.94 -23.88
C PHE A 211 7.24 -17.53 -24.84
N ASP A 212 7.98 -18.52 -25.32
CA ASP A 212 9.01 -18.30 -26.31
C ASP A 212 8.42 -17.96 -27.69
N PRO A 213 9.16 -17.30 -28.59
CA PRO A 213 8.68 -16.96 -29.93
C PRO A 213 8.14 -18.16 -30.70
N SER A 214 8.72 -19.34 -30.53
CA SER A 214 8.26 -20.60 -31.14
C SER A 214 6.88 -21.07 -30.64
N THR A 215 6.45 -20.60 -29.46
CA THR A 215 5.19 -20.98 -28.82
C THR A 215 4.15 -19.85 -28.91
N ASN A 216 4.57 -18.62 -29.17
CA ASN A 216 3.72 -17.46 -29.32
C ASN A 216 3.13 -17.43 -30.73
N GLN A 217 1.83 -17.78 -30.86
CA GLN A 217 1.15 -17.83 -32.15
C GLN A 217 0.79 -16.44 -32.72
N ASN A 218 0.93 -15.37 -31.94
CA ASN A 218 0.49 -14.04 -32.36
C ASN A 218 1.59 -13.19 -33.00
N ALA A 219 2.84 -13.45 -32.66
CA ALA A 219 4.00 -12.72 -33.18
C ALA A 219 5.31 -13.52 -32.94
N ASP A 220 6.35 -13.27 -33.74
CA ASP A 220 7.71 -13.79 -33.48
C ASP A 220 8.38 -12.99 -32.35
N ALA A 221 7.78 -13.10 -31.15
CA ALA A 221 8.15 -12.31 -29.98
C ALA A 221 7.98 -13.13 -28.71
N TYR A 222 8.78 -12.83 -27.71
CA TYR A 222 8.57 -13.33 -26.36
C TYR A 222 7.30 -12.69 -25.76
N LEU A 223 6.42 -13.51 -25.21
CA LEU A 223 5.21 -13.04 -24.53
C LEU A 223 5.32 -13.29 -23.03
N PHE A 224 5.26 -12.22 -22.26
CA PHE A 224 5.25 -12.25 -20.80
C PHE A 224 3.86 -11.90 -20.28
N GLN A 225 3.34 -12.74 -19.41
CA GLN A 225 2.04 -12.51 -18.76
C GLN A 225 2.23 -12.50 -17.25
N TYR A 226 1.81 -11.41 -16.62
CA TYR A 226 1.76 -11.27 -15.18
C TYR A 226 0.30 -11.20 -14.72
N ARG A 227 -0.05 -11.93 -13.63
CA ARG A 227 -1.36 -11.87 -13.00
C ARG A 227 -1.27 -11.98 -11.49
N LEU A 228 -1.98 -11.10 -10.80
CA LEU A 228 -2.01 -11.01 -9.35
C LEU A 228 -3.46 -10.93 -8.85
N TYR A 229 -3.83 -11.86 -7.95
CA TYR A 229 -5.08 -11.79 -7.18
C TYR A 229 -4.74 -11.40 -5.75
N TYR A 230 -5.34 -10.32 -5.25
CA TYR A 230 -5.09 -9.89 -3.89
C TYR A 230 -6.29 -9.15 -3.29
N ASP A 231 -6.32 -9.06 -1.96
CA ASP A 231 -7.19 -8.16 -1.22
C ASP A 231 -6.62 -7.92 0.18
N LEU A 232 -7.06 -6.85 0.81
CA LEU A 232 -6.77 -6.51 2.18
C LEU A 232 -7.98 -6.81 3.07
N PHE A 233 -7.78 -7.58 4.13
CA PHE A 233 -8.80 -7.86 5.12
C PHE A 233 -8.42 -7.21 6.44
N VAL A 234 -9.31 -6.34 6.94
CA VAL A 234 -9.21 -5.76 8.28
C VAL A 234 -10.00 -6.65 9.24
N ARG A 235 -9.37 -7.06 10.32
CA ARG A 235 -10.02 -7.86 11.36
C ARG A 235 -11.08 -7.04 12.08
N ASN A 236 -12.27 -7.61 12.29
CA ASN A 236 -13.37 -6.89 12.92
C ASN A 236 -13.03 -6.36 14.31
N SER A 237 -12.27 -7.13 15.10
CA SER A 237 -11.79 -6.73 16.44
C SER A 237 -10.78 -5.60 16.46
N TYR A 238 -10.19 -5.25 15.30
CA TYR A 238 -9.17 -4.21 15.20
C TYR A 238 -9.62 -2.99 14.38
N LYS A 239 -10.89 -2.92 13.95
CA LYS A 239 -11.37 -1.77 13.17
C LYS A 239 -11.26 -0.45 13.91
N ASP A 240 -11.49 -0.50 15.23
CA ASP A 240 -11.48 0.65 16.12
C ASP A 240 -10.06 1.02 16.61
N THR A 241 -9.05 0.29 16.17
CA THR A 241 -7.65 0.52 16.56
C THR A 241 -6.81 1.23 15.50
N ILE A 242 -7.42 1.57 14.37
CA ILE A 242 -6.76 2.21 13.24
C ILE A 242 -7.06 3.71 13.28
N PHE A 243 -6.04 4.54 13.39
CA PHE A 243 -6.16 5.99 13.48
C PHE A 243 -5.48 6.68 12.31
N VAL A 244 -6.13 7.70 11.75
CA VAL A 244 -5.64 8.46 10.60
C VAL A 244 -5.66 9.96 10.86
N TYR A 245 -4.57 10.65 10.50
CA TYR A 245 -4.58 12.10 10.27
C TYR A 245 -4.62 12.33 8.76
N LYS A 246 -5.59 13.13 8.30
CA LYS A 246 -5.76 13.53 6.91
C LYS A 246 -5.82 15.05 6.78
N TYR A 247 -5.39 15.58 5.66
CA TYR A 247 -5.43 17.01 5.33
C TYR A 247 -5.77 17.22 3.85
#